data_c74239e4d29a6ad1fd706688d4c50344
#
_entry.id   c74239e4d29a6ad1fd706688d4c50344
#
_cell.length_a   1.000
_cell.length_b   1.000
_cell.length_c   1.000
_cell.angle_alpha   90.00
_cell.angle_beta   90.00
_cell.angle_gamma   90.00
#
_symmetry.space_group_name_H-M   'P 1'
#
loop_
_entity.id
_entity.type
_entity.pdbx_description
1 polymer ?
#
loop_
_entity_poly.entity_id
_entity_poly.type
_entity_poly.pdbx_seq_one_letter_code
_entity_poly.pdbx_strand_id
1 'polypeptide(L)'
;MVPPSAWLGLSGRRQARRRERRIVSTVNALGDLDRYRYMCLATFRRSGAEVATPVWFAASGGKLYVFTAGDSGKVKRLRHTARARVAPSDARGRVQGAWRGATARLVTESQMIERAHAALRAKYGWQVLLGDLFSRLTGRLRRRAWIEVEVEP
;
A
#
# COMPACT_ATOMS: atom_id res chain seq x y z
N MET A 1 -27.19 -19.07 -42.92
CA MET A 1 -27.71 -18.28 -41.76
C MET A 1 -26.96 -18.77 -40.52
N VAL A 2 -25.95 -18.05 -40.08
CA VAL A 2 -25.12 -18.40 -38.92
C VAL A 2 -25.69 -17.71 -37.68
N PRO A 3 -25.94 -18.40 -36.53
CA PRO A 3 -26.56 -17.81 -35.38
C PRO A 3 -25.60 -16.80 -34.68
N PRO A 4 -26.10 -15.72 -34.13
CA PRO A 4 -25.30 -14.61 -33.56
C PRO A 4 -24.69 -14.88 -32.17
N SER A 5 -24.71 -16.11 -31.70
CA SER A 5 -24.28 -16.46 -30.33
C SER A 5 -22.77 -16.75 -30.13
N ALA A 6 -22.00 -16.80 -31.24
CA ALA A 6 -20.57 -17.15 -31.16
C ALA A 6 -19.62 -16.03 -30.72
N TRP A 7 -20.09 -14.76 -30.68
CA TRP A 7 -19.24 -13.60 -30.41
C TRP A 7 -19.15 -13.20 -28.92
N LEU A 8 -20.11 -13.61 -28.09
CA LEU A 8 -20.16 -13.29 -26.66
C LEU A 8 -19.15 -14.11 -25.81
N GLY A 9 -18.66 -15.23 -26.34
CA GLY A 9 -17.73 -16.08 -25.57
C GLY A 9 -16.26 -15.69 -25.67
N LEU A 10 -15.85 -14.93 -26.68
CA LEU A 10 -14.45 -14.60 -26.93
C LEU A 10 -14.00 -13.34 -26.14
N SER A 11 -14.89 -12.39 -25.97
CA SER A 11 -14.62 -11.17 -25.19
C SER A 11 -14.49 -11.48 -23.69
N GLY A 12 -15.36 -12.34 -23.16
CA GLY A 12 -15.32 -12.77 -21.76
C GLY A 12 -14.06 -13.54 -21.38
N ARG A 13 -13.61 -14.44 -22.26
CA ARG A 13 -12.37 -15.22 -22.05
C ARG A 13 -11.12 -14.34 -22.11
N ARG A 14 -11.07 -13.34 -22.96
CA ARG A 14 -9.97 -12.39 -23.03
C ARG A 14 -9.92 -11.49 -21.80
N GLN A 15 -11.06 -11.04 -21.30
CA GLN A 15 -11.16 -10.25 -20.09
C GLN A 15 -10.79 -11.05 -18.83
N ALA A 16 -11.23 -12.32 -18.73
CA ALA A 16 -10.86 -13.24 -17.65
C ALA A 16 -9.33 -13.47 -17.60
N ARG A 17 -8.72 -13.79 -18.73
CA ARG A 17 -7.26 -13.98 -18.82
C ARG A 17 -6.47 -12.70 -18.50
N ARG A 18 -6.99 -11.53 -18.87
CA ARG A 18 -6.37 -10.25 -18.56
C ARG A 18 -6.46 -9.96 -17.04
N ARG A 19 -7.58 -10.30 -16.43
CA ARG A 19 -7.79 -10.17 -14.97
C ARG A 19 -6.88 -11.13 -14.20
N GLU A 20 -6.77 -12.38 -14.61
CA GLU A 20 -5.86 -13.36 -14.01
C GLU A 20 -4.40 -12.94 -14.11
N ARG A 21 -3.93 -12.48 -15.27
CA ARG A 21 -2.58 -11.96 -15.45
C ARG A 21 -2.32 -10.76 -14.54
N ARG A 22 -3.30 -9.89 -14.39
CA ARG A 22 -3.22 -8.71 -13.51
C ARG A 22 -3.09 -9.12 -12.04
N ILE A 23 -3.90 -10.09 -11.59
CA ILE A 23 -3.85 -10.61 -10.21
C ILE A 23 -2.48 -11.25 -9.94
N VAL A 24 -2.01 -12.11 -10.82
CA VAL A 24 -0.69 -12.76 -10.68
C VAL A 24 0.44 -11.74 -10.67
N SER A 25 0.39 -10.73 -11.53
CA SER A 25 1.39 -9.66 -11.56
C SER A 25 1.40 -8.85 -10.27
N THR A 26 0.23 -8.53 -9.74
CA THR A 26 0.10 -7.80 -8.45
C THR A 26 0.61 -8.63 -7.28
N VAL A 27 0.28 -9.92 -7.23
CA VAL A 27 0.73 -10.83 -6.17
C VAL A 27 2.26 -10.96 -6.19
N ASN A 28 2.86 -11.12 -7.38
CA ASN A 28 4.32 -11.16 -7.53
C ASN A 28 4.98 -9.85 -7.12
N ALA A 29 4.39 -8.72 -7.51
CA ALA A 29 4.87 -7.39 -7.15
C ALA A 29 4.86 -7.15 -5.64
N LEU A 30 3.81 -7.60 -4.95
CA LEU A 30 3.68 -7.51 -3.51
C LEU A 30 4.66 -8.44 -2.79
N GLY A 31 4.83 -9.68 -3.29
CA GLY A 31 5.78 -10.64 -2.75
C GLY A 31 7.23 -10.15 -2.81
N ASP A 32 7.60 -9.48 -3.89
CA ASP A 32 8.92 -8.87 -4.01
C ASP A 32 9.12 -7.71 -3.03
N LEU A 33 8.10 -6.85 -2.84
CA LEU A 33 8.16 -5.76 -1.88
C LEU A 33 8.20 -6.27 -0.44
N ASP A 34 7.44 -7.32 -0.11
CA ASP A 34 7.30 -7.81 1.27
C ASP A 34 8.60 -8.37 1.87
N ARG A 35 9.59 -8.67 1.05
CA ARG A 35 10.94 -9.06 1.49
C ARG A 35 11.71 -7.92 2.16
N TYR A 36 11.34 -6.67 1.86
CA TYR A 36 12.02 -5.50 2.40
C TYR A 36 11.36 -5.04 3.70
N ARG A 37 12.18 -4.51 4.61
CA ARG A 37 11.68 -3.93 5.87
C ARG A 37 11.08 -2.55 5.69
N TYR A 38 11.54 -1.82 4.69
CA TYR A 38 11.10 -0.46 4.39
C TYR A 38 10.74 -0.35 2.92
N MET A 39 9.79 0.51 2.65
CA MET A 39 9.55 1.03 1.31
C MET A 39 9.49 2.54 1.35
N CYS A 40 9.91 3.21 0.28
CA CYS A 40 9.56 4.59 0.05
C CYS A 40 8.12 4.66 -0.42
N LEU A 41 7.31 5.44 0.28
CA LEU A 41 5.98 5.85 -0.16
C LEU A 41 6.08 7.29 -0.65
N ALA A 42 5.93 7.48 -1.95
CA ALA A 42 5.85 8.77 -2.60
C ALA A 42 4.40 9.22 -2.70
N THR A 43 4.13 10.43 -2.25
CA THR A 43 2.83 11.11 -2.33
C THR A 43 3.02 12.48 -2.96
N PHE A 44 1.97 13.08 -3.50
CA PHE A 44 2.08 14.24 -4.37
C PHE A 44 1.46 15.49 -3.74
N ARG A 45 2.16 16.61 -3.84
CA ARG A 45 1.65 17.93 -3.50
C ARG A 45 0.61 18.37 -4.54
N ARG A 46 -0.18 19.39 -4.22
CA ARG A 46 -1.11 20.02 -5.19
C ARG A 46 -0.41 20.55 -6.43
N SER A 47 0.85 20.98 -6.30
CA SER A 47 1.71 21.41 -7.41
C SER A 47 2.15 20.26 -8.32
N GLY A 48 1.87 18.99 -7.96
CA GLY A 48 2.37 17.81 -8.63
C GLY A 48 3.75 17.34 -8.15
N ALA A 49 4.41 18.08 -7.26
CA ALA A 49 5.72 17.71 -6.75
C ALA A 49 5.63 16.43 -5.88
N GLU A 50 6.50 15.47 -6.17
CA GLU A 50 6.61 14.20 -5.46
C GLU A 50 7.38 14.38 -4.15
N VAL A 51 6.91 13.75 -3.09
CA VAL A 51 7.59 13.66 -1.79
C VAL A 51 7.61 12.21 -1.35
N ALA A 52 8.78 11.60 -1.38
CA ALA A 52 9.01 10.22 -0.96
C ALA A 52 9.53 10.18 0.48
N THR A 53 9.02 9.23 1.27
CA THR A 53 9.47 8.98 2.64
C THR A 53 9.55 7.49 2.90
N PRO A 54 10.60 7.00 3.61
CA PRO A 54 10.65 5.62 4.03
C PRO A 54 9.57 5.34 5.08
N VAL A 55 8.91 4.21 4.95
CA VAL A 55 7.84 3.77 5.86
C VAL A 55 7.96 2.28 6.16
N TRP A 56 7.48 1.89 7.32
CA TRP A 56 7.17 0.49 7.61
C TRP A 56 5.86 0.13 6.93
N PHE A 57 5.81 -1.09 6.42
CA PHE A 57 4.64 -1.60 5.73
C PHE A 57 4.50 -3.11 5.88
N ALA A 58 3.31 -3.61 5.74
CA ALA A 58 3.05 -5.05 5.66
C ALA A 58 1.98 -5.34 4.61
N ALA A 59 2.12 -6.48 3.95
CA ALA A 59 1.15 -6.96 2.99
C ALA A 59 0.04 -7.76 3.68
N SER A 60 -1.20 -7.55 3.27
CA SER A 60 -2.35 -8.35 3.66
C SER A 60 -3.46 -8.23 2.62
N GLY A 61 -4.05 -9.37 2.23
CA GLY A 61 -5.17 -9.38 1.30
C GLY A 61 -4.90 -8.73 -0.07
N GLY A 62 -3.68 -8.82 -0.57
CA GLY A 62 -3.30 -8.24 -1.87
C GLY A 62 -3.05 -6.73 -1.83
N LYS A 63 -2.93 -6.13 -0.66
CA LYS A 63 -2.65 -4.71 -0.46
C LYS A 63 -1.53 -4.51 0.56
N LEU A 64 -0.95 -3.32 0.57
CA LEU A 64 0.03 -2.91 1.57
C LEU A 64 -0.62 -1.96 2.57
N TYR A 65 -0.21 -2.10 3.82
CA TYR A 65 -0.68 -1.25 4.91
C TYR A 65 0.49 -0.55 5.57
N VAL A 66 0.31 0.74 5.84
CA VAL A 66 1.29 1.64 6.45
C VAL A 66 0.63 2.37 7.60
N PHE A 67 1.33 2.56 8.71
CA PHE A 67 0.90 3.51 9.73
C PHE A 67 1.84 4.71 9.78
N THR A 68 1.32 5.85 10.17
CA THR A 68 2.07 7.11 10.28
C THR A 68 1.41 8.07 11.27
N ALA A 69 2.10 9.15 11.59
CA ALA A 69 1.47 10.22 12.38
C ALA A 69 0.34 10.88 11.56
N GLY A 70 -0.80 11.13 12.21
CA GLY A 70 -2.00 11.67 11.56
C GLY A 70 -1.84 13.11 11.05
N ASP A 71 -0.89 13.86 11.57
CA ASP A 71 -0.52 15.21 11.14
C ASP A 71 0.64 15.25 10.13
N SER A 72 1.13 14.07 9.70
CA SER A 72 2.24 13.98 8.75
C SER A 72 1.89 14.58 7.37
N GLY A 73 2.92 15.06 6.68
CA GLY A 73 2.74 15.63 5.34
C GLY A 73 2.13 14.65 4.34
N LYS A 74 2.42 13.34 4.44
CA LYS A 74 1.82 12.32 3.57
C LYS A 74 0.31 12.18 3.79
N VAL A 75 -0.15 12.25 5.03
CA VAL A 75 -1.59 12.24 5.36
C VAL A 75 -2.28 13.46 4.77
N LYS A 76 -1.69 14.65 4.90
CA LYS A 76 -2.23 15.87 4.30
C LYS A 76 -2.32 15.77 2.79
N ARG A 77 -1.31 15.21 2.12
CA ARG A 77 -1.31 15.02 0.66
C ARG A 77 -2.35 14.01 0.20
N LEU A 78 -2.51 12.89 0.91
CA LEU A 78 -3.50 11.85 0.59
C LEU A 78 -4.95 12.29 0.76
N ARG A 79 -5.22 13.36 1.49
CA ARG A 79 -6.56 13.98 1.53
C ARG A 79 -6.94 14.68 0.24
N HIS A 80 -5.98 14.99 -0.62
CA HIS A 80 -6.21 15.69 -1.88
C HIS A 80 -6.09 14.79 -3.11
N THR A 81 -5.22 13.80 -3.08
CA THR A 81 -5.01 12.87 -4.18
C THR A 81 -4.60 11.51 -3.66
N ALA A 82 -5.23 10.48 -4.21
CA ALA A 82 -4.87 9.10 -3.94
C ALA A 82 -3.65 8.62 -4.73
N ARG A 83 -3.14 9.43 -5.65
CA ARG A 83 -1.97 9.10 -6.46
C ARG A 83 -0.76 8.90 -5.57
N ALA A 84 -0.10 7.75 -5.74
CA ALA A 84 1.09 7.38 -5.00
C ALA A 84 2.06 6.58 -5.87
N ARG A 85 3.27 6.40 -5.38
CA ARG A 85 4.25 5.46 -5.93
C ARG A 85 4.96 4.77 -4.78
N VAL A 86 5.40 3.55 -4.99
CA VAL A 86 6.16 2.78 -4.01
C VAL A 86 7.42 2.20 -4.64
N ALA A 87 8.46 2.11 -3.83
CA ALA A 87 9.69 1.39 -4.18
C ALA A 87 10.30 0.77 -2.93
N PRO A 88 10.94 -0.40 -3.02
CA PRO A 88 11.69 -0.94 -1.89
C PRO A 88 12.82 0.01 -1.49
N SER A 89 13.07 0.17 -0.19
CA SER A 89 14.09 1.08 0.29
C SER A 89 14.75 0.59 1.59
N ASP A 90 15.83 1.25 1.98
CA ASP A 90 16.38 1.15 3.33
C ASP A 90 15.69 2.13 4.30
N ALA A 91 16.07 2.08 5.58
CA ALA A 91 15.54 2.95 6.62
C ALA A 91 15.82 4.46 6.38
N ARG A 92 16.81 4.77 5.56
CA ARG A 92 17.20 6.14 5.20
C ARG A 92 16.49 6.64 3.94
N GLY A 93 15.65 5.80 3.31
CA GLY A 93 14.92 6.14 2.09
C GLY A 93 15.74 5.97 0.80
N ARG A 94 16.88 5.28 0.84
CA ARG A 94 17.60 4.92 -0.37
C ARG A 94 16.86 3.80 -1.08
N VAL A 95 16.40 4.08 -2.29
CA VAL A 95 15.64 3.16 -3.13
C VAL A 95 16.53 1.99 -3.57
N GLN A 96 16.01 0.78 -3.41
CA GLN A 96 16.70 -0.48 -3.68
C GLN A 96 16.05 -1.28 -4.82
N GLY A 97 15.12 -0.71 -5.55
CA GLY A 97 14.44 -1.36 -6.66
C GLY A 97 13.60 -0.39 -7.49
N ALA A 98 12.83 -0.93 -8.41
CA ALA A 98 12.02 -0.11 -9.31
C ALA A 98 10.85 0.58 -8.59
N TRP A 99 10.55 1.79 -9.00
CA TRP A 99 9.32 2.49 -8.63
C TRP A 99 8.12 1.88 -9.35
N ARG A 100 7.03 1.70 -8.60
CA ARG A 100 5.75 1.22 -9.10
C ARG A 100 4.66 2.24 -8.83
N GLY A 101 3.74 2.42 -9.76
CA GLY A 101 2.54 3.20 -9.55
C GLY A 101 1.67 2.57 -8.47
N ALA A 102 0.97 3.39 -7.71
CA ALA A 102 0.08 2.93 -6.67
C ALA A 102 -1.04 3.93 -6.41
N THR A 103 -2.11 3.45 -5.82
CA THR A 103 -3.16 4.26 -5.22
C THR A 103 -3.11 4.09 -3.71
N ALA A 104 -3.08 5.19 -2.98
CA ALA A 104 -3.03 5.17 -1.51
C ALA A 104 -4.21 5.95 -0.93
N ARG A 105 -4.82 5.41 0.11
CA ARG A 105 -5.94 6.05 0.80
C ARG A 105 -5.84 5.92 2.32
N LEU A 106 -6.40 6.87 3.03
CA LEU A 106 -6.54 6.80 4.47
C LEU A 106 -7.62 5.79 4.84
N VAL A 107 -7.37 5.00 5.86
CA VAL A 107 -8.28 3.97 6.37
C VAL A 107 -8.82 4.44 7.70
N THR A 108 -10.15 4.40 7.85
CA THR A 108 -10.86 4.78 9.08
C THR A 108 -11.69 3.62 9.66
N GLU A 109 -11.93 2.57 8.87
CA GLU A 109 -12.73 1.42 9.29
C GLU A 109 -11.95 0.54 10.28
N SER A 110 -12.54 0.27 11.43
CA SER A 110 -11.91 -0.47 12.53
C SER A 110 -11.39 -1.84 12.12
N GLN A 111 -12.17 -2.61 11.34
CA GLN A 111 -11.76 -3.93 10.87
C GLN A 111 -10.52 -3.90 9.97
N MET A 112 -10.40 -2.89 9.12
CA MET A 112 -9.23 -2.71 8.25
C MET A 112 -8.01 -2.28 9.06
N ILE A 113 -8.20 -1.44 10.07
CA ILE A 113 -7.14 -1.04 11.00
C ILE A 113 -6.62 -2.25 11.78
N GLU A 114 -7.51 -3.10 12.27
CA GLU A 114 -7.12 -4.33 12.96
C GLU A 114 -6.32 -5.29 12.06
N ARG A 115 -6.74 -5.48 10.82
CA ARG A 115 -6.00 -6.28 9.82
C ARG A 115 -4.63 -5.69 9.53
N ALA A 116 -4.55 -4.39 9.34
CA ALA A 116 -3.30 -3.67 9.11
C ALA A 116 -2.34 -3.81 10.30
N HIS A 117 -2.85 -3.63 11.51
CA HIS A 117 -2.08 -3.79 12.73
C HIS A 117 -1.58 -5.23 12.92
N ALA A 118 -2.44 -6.23 12.69
CA ALA A 118 -2.07 -7.64 12.76
C ALA A 118 -0.98 -7.99 11.73
N ALA A 119 -1.09 -7.51 10.50
CA ALA A 119 -0.09 -7.72 9.45
C ALA A 119 1.28 -7.11 9.82
N LEU A 120 1.29 -5.89 10.35
CA LEU A 120 2.51 -5.24 10.82
C LEU A 120 3.13 -5.96 12.01
N ARG A 121 2.34 -6.41 12.96
CA ARG A 121 2.82 -7.22 14.09
C ARG A 121 3.42 -8.55 13.64
N ALA A 122 2.81 -9.21 12.67
CA ALA A 122 3.33 -10.46 12.11
C ALA A 122 4.68 -10.25 11.41
N LYS A 123 4.86 -9.14 10.70
CA LYS A 123 6.10 -8.84 9.97
C LYS A 123 7.24 -8.34 10.89
N TYR A 124 6.94 -7.46 11.84
CA TYR A 124 7.96 -6.77 12.64
C TYR A 124 8.04 -7.27 14.09
N GLY A 125 7.09 -8.09 14.54
CA GLY A 125 7.09 -8.70 15.85
C GLY A 125 7.11 -7.69 16.99
N TRP A 126 8.02 -7.92 17.96
CA TRP A 126 8.16 -7.08 19.15
C TRP A 126 8.51 -5.61 18.88
N GLN A 127 9.10 -5.27 17.72
CA GLN A 127 9.44 -3.90 17.35
C GLN A 127 8.19 -3.02 17.21
N VAL A 128 7.08 -3.59 16.72
CA VAL A 128 5.80 -2.87 16.67
C VAL A 128 5.26 -2.65 18.08
N LEU A 129 5.39 -3.65 18.95
CA LEU A 129 4.96 -3.54 20.36
C LEU A 129 5.74 -2.45 21.12
N LEU A 130 7.06 -2.34 20.90
CA LEU A 130 7.86 -1.25 21.48
C LEU A 130 7.46 0.11 20.93
N GLY A 131 7.22 0.22 19.62
CA GLY A 131 6.72 1.43 19.00
C GLY A 131 5.35 1.84 19.54
N ASP A 132 4.48 0.87 19.81
CA ASP A 132 3.19 1.09 20.43
C ASP A 132 3.31 1.58 21.86
N LEU A 133 4.18 0.97 22.66
CA LEU A 133 4.45 1.37 24.02
C LEU A 133 5.02 2.80 24.08
N PHE A 134 6.01 3.09 23.25
CA PHE A 134 6.60 4.43 23.16
C PHE A 134 5.57 5.48 22.73
N SER A 135 4.72 5.16 21.78
CA SER A 135 3.65 6.04 21.33
C SER A 135 2.59 6.28 22.40
N ARG A 136 2.27 5.29 23.23
CA ARG A 136 1.37 5.44 24.38
C ARG A 136 1.93 6.41 25.41
N LEU A 137 3.21 6.28 25.74
CA LEU A 137 3.90 7.14 26.70
C LEU A 137 3.98 8.61 26.23
N THR A 138 4.09 8.83 24.92
CA THR A 138 4.20 10.18 24.33
C THR A 138 2.86 10.78 23.91
N GLY A 139 1.73 10.10 24.14
CA GLY A 139 0.39 10.58 23.74
C GLY A 139 0.16 10.60 22.22
N ARG A 140 1.12 10.14 21.42
CA ARG A 140 1.05 10.15 19.95
C ARG A 140 0.13 9.09 19.35
N LEU A 141 -0.32 8.10 20.13
CA LEU A 141 -1.21 7.02 19.66
C LEU A 141 -2.56 7.53 19.19
N ARG A 142 -3.09 8.59 19.78
CA ARG A 142 -4.38 9.19 19.41
C ARG A 142 -4.38 9.85 18.03
N ARG A 143 -3.19 10.04 17.43
CA ARG A 143 -3.00 10.73 16.16
C ARG A 143 -2.41 9.83 15.08
N ARG A 144 -2.56 8.51 15.21
CA ARG A 144 -2.14 7.59 14.13
C ARG A 144 -3.09 7.63 12.97
N ALA A 145 -2.54 7.67 11.77
CA ALA A 145 -3.27 7.42 10.54
C ALA A 145 -2.80 6.10 9.93
N TRP A 146 -3.74 5.40 9.36
CA TRP A 146 -3.51 4.17 8.61
C TRP A 146 -3.71 4.43 7.15
N ILE A 147 -2.82 3.90 6.32
CA ILE A 147 -2.84 4.08 4.87
C ILE A 147 -2.89 2.69 4.25
N GLU A 148 -3.87 2.47 3.40
CA GLU A 148 -3.95 1.32 2.50
C GLU A 148 -3.36 1.72 1.16
N VAL A 149 -2.47 0.88 0.62
CA VAL A 149 -1.80 1.11 -0.66
C VAL A 149 -2.09 -0.07 -1.58
N GLU A 150 -2.68 0.22 -2.72
CA GLU A 150 -2.90 -0.72 -3.81
C GLU A 150 -1.88 -0.45 -4.90
N VAL A 151 -1.00 -1.44 -5.14
CA VAL A 151 0.06 -1.34 -6.15
C VAL A 151 -0.53 -1.67 -7.51
N GLU A 152 -0.22 -0.84 -8.51
CA GLU A 152 -0.59 -1.09 -9.90
C GLU A 152 0.16 -2.30 -10.45
N PRO A 153 -0.50 -3.12 -11.28
CA PRO A 153 0.08 -4.32 -11.87
C PRO A 153 1.19 -4.03 -12.86
#